data_2bf31262f8efa0c0bd6d41199228cde3
#
_entry.id   2bf31262f8efa0c0bd6d41199228cde3
#
_cell.length_a   1.000
_cell.length_b   1.000
_cell.length_c   1.000
_cell.angle_alpha   90.00
_cell.angle_beta   90.00
_cell.angle_gamma   90.00
#
_symmetry.space_group_name_H-M   'P 1'
#
loop_
_entity.id
_entity.type
_entity.pdbx_description
1 polymer ?
#
loop_
_entity_poly.entity_id
_entity_poly.type
_entity_poly.pdbx_seq_one_letter_code
_entity_poly.pdbx_strand_id
1 'polypeptide(L)'
;VLLFSLISLYFSFKYLEKLKLKYLFINFFIFFLALLAKENTITFLAIIPLSAYFFSNYKARNILISIIPLILASVVFLIIRQSIIGTTPEKLEDELMNNPFLGMNFTEKFTTIFYTLVVYLRLMIFPHPLTIDYYPYHIPLVKLTDLRGIFSFLIYLGLSVFIIRNFKKKSIFVYSLLLFIITLSIASNILFPIGVFMNERFIFISSLGFSLAFIYFLIEIMPKIIKNKKVYQATFLSMMMIVFLLYSVKTISRNRAWESSFKLFTN
;
A
#
# COMPACT_ATOMS: atom_id res chain seq x y z
N VAL A 1 -0.28 -0.70 -13.85
CA VAL A 1 -0.16 0.28 -12.76
C VAL A 1 1.28 0.40 -12.32
N LEU A 2 1.83 -0.57 -11.60
CA LEU A 2 3.17 -0.48 -11.00
C LEU A 2 4.26 -0.11 -12.02
N LEU A 3 4.25 -0.73 -13.21
CA LEU A 3 5.23 -0.43 -14.27
C LEU A 3 5.22 1.07 -14.63
N PHE A 4 4.07 1.63 -14.96
CA PHE A 4 3.97 3.05 -15.32
C PHE A 4 4.31 3.97 -14.15
N SER A 5 3.96 3.59 -12.91
CA SER A 5 4.34 4.35 -11.72
C SER A 5 5.86 4.37 -11.50
N LEU A 6 6.54 3.25 -11.74
CA LEU A 6 8.01 3.18 -11.66
C LEU A 6 8.68 3.94 -12.81
N ILE A 7 8.12 3.90 -14.02
CA ILE A 7 8.61 4.71 -15.15
C ILE A 7 8.42 6.20 -14.85
N SER A 8 7.29 6.60 -14.24
CA SER A 8 7.07 7.98 -13.79
C SER A 8 8.09 8.41 -12.73
N LEU A 9 8.37 7.54 -11.75
CA LEU A 9 9.45 7.76 -10.77
C LEU A 9 10.80 7.97 -11.48
N TYR A 10 11.15 7.12 -12.45
CA TYR A 10 12.38 7.23 -13.22
C TYR A 10 12.48 8.58 -13.96
N PHE A 11 11.42 9.02 -14.65
CA PHE A 11 11.44 10.30 -15.37
C PHE A 11 11.47 11.51 -14.43
N SER A 12 10.87 11.41 -13.23
CA SER A 12 11.02 12.41 -12.18
C SER A 12 12.49 12.54 -11.77
N PHE A 13 13.21 11.45 -11.52
CA PHE A 13 14.64 11.47 -11.23
C PHE A 13 15.48 11.96 -12.40
N LYS A 14 15.13 11.59 -13.65
CA LYS A 14 15.80 12.13 -14.84
C LYS A 14 15.63 13.64 -14.98
N TYR A 15 14.47 14.17 -14.61
CA TYR A 15 14.30 15.62 -14.52
C TYR A 15 15.19 16.23 -13.46
N LEU A 16 15.21 15.67 -12.25
CA LEU A 16 16.02 16.17 -11.14
C LEU A 16 17.53 16.15 -11.45
N GLU A 17 17.99 15.14 -12.21
CA GLU A 17 19.38 15.01 -12.64
C GLU A 17 19.76 16.04 -13.72
N LYS A 18 18.91 16.24 -14.72
CA LYS A 18 19.23 16.98 -15.96
C LYS A 18 18.56 18.33 -16.07
N LEU A 19 17.54 18.62 -15.27
CA LEU A 19 16.71 19.83 -15.27
C LEU A 19 16.13 20.20 -16.65
N LYS A 20 15.85 19.20 -17.52
CA LYS A 20 15.30 19.42 -18.86
C LYS A 20 13.78 19.23 -18.84
N LEU A 21 13.03 20.25 -19.30
CA LEU A 21 11.56 20.27 -19.31
C LEU A 21 10.93 19.07 -20.05
N LYS A 22 11.62 18.53 -21.07
CA LYS A 22 11.14 17.35 -21.79
C LYS A 22 10.79 16.16 -20.88
N TYR A 23 11.51 15.99 -19.76
CA TYR A 23 11.24 14.90 -18.82
C TYR A 23 9.97 15.13 -18.02
N LEU A 24 9.62 16.38 -17.74
CA LEU A 24 8.34 16.74 -17.12
C LEU A 24 7.17 16.43 -18.06
N PHE A 25 7.33 16.79 -19.34
CA PHE A 25 6.30 16.54 -20.36
C PHE A 25 6.07 15.02 -20.54
N ILE A 26 7.13 14.24 -20.70
CA ILE A 26 7.03 12.78 -20.80
C ILE A 26 6.38 12.21 -19.54
N ASN A 27 6.76 12.70 -18.36
CA ASN A 27 6.25 12.21 -17.08
C ASN A 27 4.75 12.47 -16.91
N PHE A 28 4.24 13.60 -17.43
CA PHE A 28 2.80 13.86 -17.44
C PHE A 28 2.02 12.73 -18.13
N PHE A 29 2.42 12.35 -19.35
CA PHE A 29 1.72 11.31 -20.11
C PHE A 29 1.86 9.93 -19.45
N ILE A 30 3.05 9.60 -18.97
CA ILE A 30 3.27 8.30 -18.31
C ILE A 30 2.43 8.19 -17.05
N PHE A 31 2.39 9.24 -16.23
CA PHE A 31 1.61 9.24 -15.00
C PHE A 31 0.10 9.24 -15.29
N PHE A 32 -0.33 9.94 -16.34
CA PHE A 32 -1.72 9.90 -16.79
C PHE A 32 -2.13 8.49 -17.25
N LEU A 33 -1.28 7.79 -18.03
CA LEU A 33 -1.53 6.39 -18.40
C LEU A 33 -1.54 5.46 -17.17
N ALA A 34 -0.72 5.74 -16.17
CA ALA A 34 -0.74 4.98 -14.91
C ALA A 34 -2.06 5.16 -14.15
N LEU A 35 -2.61 6.37 -14.11
CA LEU A 35 -3.92 6.69 -13.51
C LEU A 35 -5.07 6.03 -14.28
N LEU A 36 -5.03 6.04 -15.62
CA LEU A 36 -6.01 5.34 -16.45
C LEU A 36 -6.00 3.82 -16.22
N ALA A 37 -4.82 3.25 -15.92
CA ALA A 37 -4.71 1.83 -15.59
C ALA A 37 -5.31 1.49 -14.20
N LYS A 38 -5.14 2.36 -13.20
CA LYS A 38 -5.80 2.25 -11.88
C LYS A 38 -5.60 3.55 -11.07
N GLU A 39 -6.66 4.05 -10.49
CA GLU A 39 -6.68 5.28 -9.67
C GLU A 39 -5.76 5.25 -8.44
N ASN A 40 -5.43 4.06 -7.90
CA ASN A 40 -4.49 3.92 -6.78
C ASN A 40 -3.08 4.47 -7.07
N THR A 41 -2.74 4.68 -8.36
CA THR A 41 -1.52 5.37 -8.79
C THR A 41 -1.35 6.75 -8.16
N ILE A 42 -2.45 7.42 -7.79
CA ILE A 42 -2.43 8.75 -7.19
C ILE A 42 -1.54 8.82 -5.93
N THR A 43 -1.33 7.70 -5.24
CA THR A 43 -0.40 7.63 -4.09
C THR A 43 1.03 7.97 -4.47
N PHE A 44 1.40 7.82 -5.74
CA PHE A 44 2.74 8.17 -6.23
C PHE A 44 2.98 9.68 -6.29
N LEU A 45 1.94 10.52 -6.19
CA LEU A 45 2.11 11.96 -5.92
C LEU A 45 2.89 12.21 -4.63
N ALA A 46 2.73 11.35 -3.62
CA ALA A 46 3.49 11.45 -2.37
C ALA A 46 4.77 10.61 -2.41
N ILE A 47 4.76 9.43 -3.04
CA ILE A 47 5.91 8.52 -3.10
C ILE A 47 7.07 9.10 -3.89
N ILE A 48 6.83 9.75 -5.03
CA ILE A 48 7.89 10.30 -5.88
C ILE A 48 8.70 11.40 -5.16
N PRO A 49 8.09 12.45 -4.59
CA PRO A 49 8.86 13.45 -3.83
C PRO A 49 9.48 12.88 -2.55
N LEU A 50 8.82 11.93 -1.89
CA LEU A 50 9.37 11.23 -0.75
C LEU A 50 10.64 10.46 -1.14
N SER A 51 10.63 9.74 -2.26
CA SER A 51 11.79 9.04 -2.79
C SER A 51 12.95 10.02 -3.08
N ALA A 52 12.64 11.15 -3.71
CA ALA A 52 13.64 12.19 -3.99
C ALA A 52 14.22 12.78 -2.69
N TYR A 53 13.40 13.00 -1.67
CA TYR A 53 13.85 13.48 -0.37
C TYR A 53 14.74 12.47 0.37
N PHE A 54 14.39 11.18 0.33
CA PHE A 54 15.13 10.13 1.05
C PHE A 54 16.44 9.74 0.37
N PHE A 55 16.46 9.65 -0.97
CA PHE A 55 17.56 9.05 -1.73
C PHE A 55 18.38 10.05 -2.54
N SER A 56 18.13 11.35 -2.38
CA SER A 56 18.89 12.37 -3.09
C SER A 56 19.07 13.63 -2.26
N ASN A 57 19.96 14.50 -2.74
CA ASN A 57 20.23 15.81 -2.15
C ASN A 57 19.79 16.95 -3.09
N TYR A 58 18.77 16.71 -3.92
CA TYR A 58 18.27 17.75 -4.80
C TYR A 58 17.60 18.89 -4.02
N LYS A 59 17.65 20.11 -4.59
CA LYS A 59 16.98 21.28 -4.01
C LYS A 59 15.47 21.04 -3.91
N ALA A 60 14.86 21.39 -2.78
CA ALA A 60 13.41 21.25 -2.56
C ALA A 60 12.58 21.86 -3.69
N ARG A 61 13.00 23.03 -4.22
CA ARG A 61 12.35 23.69 -5.37
C ARG A 61 12.25 22.76 -6.58
N ASN A 62 13.33 22.05 -6.92
CA ASN A 62 13.34 21.15 -8.08
C ASN A 62 12.46 19.92 -7.85
N ILE A 63 12.44 19.40 -6.61
CA ILE A 63 11.52 18.32 -6.22
C ILE A 63 10.07 18.79 -6.39
N LEU A 64 9.72 19.99 -5.91
CA LEU A 64 8.38 20.54 -6.09
C LEU A 64 8.00 20.72 -7.57
N ILE A 65 8.92 21.21 -8.40
CA ILE A 65 8.68 21.34 -9.86
C ILE A 65 8.44 19.95 -10.49
N SER A 66 9.14 18.91 -10.04
CA SER A 66 8.96 17.56 -10.58
C SER A 66 7.57 16.94 -10.32
N ILE A 67 6.84 17.49 -9.32
CA ILE A 67 5.49 17.01 -8.97
C ILE A 67 4.41 17.68 -9.83
N ILE A 68 4.68 18.86 -10.38
CA ILE A 68 3.70 19.64 -11.17
C ILE A 68 3.03 18.79 -12.27
N PRO A 69 3.76 18.07 -13.15
CA PRO A 69 3.12 17.25 -14.17
C PRO A 69 2.25 16.13 -13.61
N LEU A 70 2.60 15.58 -12.44
CA LEU A 70 1.83 14.55 -11.80
C LEU A 70 0.51 15.11 -11.27
N ILE A 71 0.55 16.29 -10.65
CA ILE A 71 -0.65 17.00 -10.19
C ILE A 71 -1.56 17.32 -11.37
N LEU A 72 -1.01 17.87 -12.46
CA LEU A 72 -1.77 18.18 -13.67
C LEU A 72 -2.41 16.93 -14.27
N ALA A 73 -1.67 15.84 -14.38
CA ALA A 73 -2.20 14.56 -14.86
C ALA A 73 -3.33 14.03 -13.95
N SER A 74 -3.18 14.18 -12.64
CA SER A 74 -4.22 13.79 -11.67
C SER A 74 -5.48 14.64 -11.80
N VAL A 75 -5.33 15.95 -11.96
CA VAL A 75 -6.48 16.86 -12.14
C VAL A 75 -7.23 16.52 -13.44
N VAL A 76 -6.51 16.35 -14.56
CA VAL A 76 -7.12 15.95 -15.84
C VAL A 76 -7.84 14.61 -15.70
N PHE A 77 -7.21 13.61 -15.06
CA PHE A 77 -7.82 12.33 -14.82
C PHE A 77 -9.11 12.44 -13.98
N LEU A 78 -9.09 13.21 -12.89
CA LEU A 78 -10.27 13.38 -12.02
C LEU A 78 -11.42 14.11 -12.72
N ILE A 79 -11.12 15.11 -13.57
CA ILE A 79 -12.13 15.80 -14.38
C ILE A 79 -12.78 14.82 -15.37
N ILE A 80 -11.98 14.03 -16.09
CA ILE A 80 -12.49 13.02 -17.02
C ILE A 80 -13.32 11.98 -16.26
N ARG A 81 -12.79 11.47 -15.14
CA ARG A 81 -13.50 10.48 -14.31
C ARG A 81 -14.86 11.02 -13.85
N GLN A 82 -14.89 12.26 -13.36
CA GLN A 82 -16.12 12.89 -12.89
C GLN A 82 -17.14 13.12 -14.02
N SER A 83 -16.67 13.47 -15.22
CA SER A 83 -17.57 13.67 -16.38
C SER A 83 -18.20 12.37 -16.89
N ILE A 84 -17.51 11.22 -16.71
CA ILE A 84 -17.97 9.91 -17.20
C ILE A 84 -18.83 9.20 -16.14
N ILE A 85 -18.34 9.14 -14.89
CA ILE A 85 -18.99 8.36 -13.83
C ILE A 85 -20.10 9.17 -13.15
N GLY A 86 -19.98 10.52 -13.16
CA GLY A 86 -20.88 11.40 -12.43
C GLY A 86 -20.68 11.31 -10.92
N THR A 87 -21.62 11.88 -10.17
CA THR A 87 -21.73 11.67 -8.73
C THR A 87 -22.41 10.33 -8.48
N THR A 88 -21.81 9.50 -7.65
CA THR A 88 -22.45 8.25 -7.20
C THR A 88 -23.84 8.59 -6.60
N PRO A 89 -24.92 7.94 -7.02
CA PRO A 89 -26.20 8.19 -6.41
C PRO A 89 -26.15 7.93 -4.91
N GLU A 90 -26.63 8.85 -4.07
CA GLU A 90 -26.71 8.72 -2.60
C GLU A 90 -27.34 7.38 -2.17
N LYS A 91 -28.29 6.86 -2.95
CA LYS A 91 -28.94 5.56 -2.71
C LYS A 91 -28.01 4.36 -2.67
N LEU A 92 -26.84 4.42 -3.34
CA LEU A 92 -25.89 3.30 -3.31
C LEU A 92 -25.09 3.24 -1.99
N GLU A 93 -24.98 4.35 -1.27
CA GLU A 93 -24.31 4.40 0.04
C GLU A 93 -25.19 3.83 1.16
N ASP A 94 -26.50 3.75 0.94
CA ASP A 94 -27.49 3.21 1.89
C ASP A 94 -27.66 1.68 1.77
N GLU A 95 -26.94 1.04 0.84
CA GLU A 95 -26.97 -0.41 0.68
C GLU A 95 -25.75 -1.05 1.35
N LEU A 96 -26.01 -2.08 2.18
CA LEU A 96 -24.96 -2.81 2.87
C LEU A 96 -23.88 -3.35 1.91
N MET A 97 -24.25 -3.73 0.69
CA MET A 97 -23.32 -4.22 -0.34
C MET A 97 -22.30 -3.16 -0.78
N ASN A 98 -22.64 -1.88 -0.72
CA ASN A 98 -21.79 -0.77 -1.16
C ASN A 98 -21.18 -0.01 0.00
N ASN A 99 -21.72 -0.21 1.23
CA ASN A 99 -21.22 0.41 2.45
C ASN A 99 -21.20 -0.60 3.60
N PRO A 100 -20.11 -1.35 3.78
CA PRO A 100 -20.00 -2.35 4.84
C PRO A 100 -20.04 -1.76 6.25
N PHE A 101 -19.90 -0.44 6.38
CA PHE A 101 -19.96 0.30 7.66
C PHE A 101 -21.35 0.87 7.95
N LEU A 102 -22.36 0.50 7.17
CA LEU A 102 -23.73 0.98 7.36
C LEU A 102 -24.25 0.61 8.76
N GLY A 103 -24.84 1.59 9.45
CA GLY A 103 -25.35 1.40 10.81
C GLY A 103 -24.30 1.41 11.94
N MET A 104 -23.00 1.53 11.61
CA MET A 104 -21.96 1.67 12.63
C MET A 104 -21.84 3.11 13.12
N ASN A 105 -21.61 3.26 14.41
CA ASN A 105 -21.20 4.55 14.95
C ASN A 105 -19.73 4.85 14.55
N PHE A 106 -19.32 6.10 14.71
CA PHE A 106 -17.98 6.56 14.33
C PHE A 106 -16.86 5.72 14.97
N THR A 107 -16.97 5.40 16.24
CA THR A 107 -15.97 4.62 16.99
C THR A 107 -15.88 3.18 16.49
N GLU A 108 -16.99 2.52 16.27
CA GLU A 108 -17.04 1.15 15.71
C GLU A 108 -16.44 1.10 14.30
N LYS A 109 -16.78 2.07 13.47
CA LYS A 109 -16.23 2.19 12.12
C LYS A 109 -14.71 2.29 12.17
N PHE A 110 -14.15 3.25 12.90
CA PHE A 110 -12.71 3.46 12.95
C PHE A 110 -11.97 2.29 13.64
N THR A 111 -12.53 1.71 14.69
CA THR A 111 -11.94 0.54 15.33
C THR A 111 -11.89 -0.66 14.39
N THR A 112 -12.94 -0.88 13.62
CA THR A 112 -13.00 -1.94 12.59
C THR A 112 -11.99 -1.66 11.47
N ILE A 113 -11.85 -0.42 11.03
CA ILE A 113 -10.83 -0.01 10.04
C ILE A 113 -9.42 -0.34 10.54
N PHE A 114 -9.06 0.06 11.76
CA PHE A 114 -7.73 -0.26 12.31
C PHE A 114 -7.50 -1.77 12.42
N TYR A 115 -8.53 -2.52 12.79
CA TYR A 115 -8.45 -3.97 12.79
C TYR A 115 -8.18 -4.53 11.38
N THR A 116 -8.87 -4.06 10.34
CA THR A 116 -8.62 -4.50 8.96
C THR A 116 -7.19 -4.18 8.51
N LEU A 117 -6.62 -3.04 8.92
CA LEU A 117 -5.24 -2.69 8.62
C LEU A 117 -4.24 -3.68 9.25
N VAL A 118 -4.51 -4.19 10.45
CA VAL A 118 -3.67 -5.24 11.06
C VAL A 118 -3.90 -6.59 10.39
N VAL A 119 -5.11 -6.88 9.93
CA VAL A 119 -5.37 -8.08 9.12
C VAL A 119 -4.52 -8.05 7.83
N TYR A 120 -4.37 -6.89 7.19
CA TYR A 120 -3.45 -6.75 6.04
C TYR A 120 -1.99 -7.06 6.41
N LEU A 121 -1.49 -6.56 7.53
CA LEU A 121 -0.14 -6.92 8.01
C LEU A 121 0.00 -8.42 8.27
N ARG A 122 -1.01 -9.02 8.91
CA ARG A 122 -1.04 -10.47 9.15
C ARG A 122 -0.99 -11.25 7.84
N LEU A 123 -1.78 -10.88 6.84
CA LEU A 123 -1.80 -11.56 5.54
C LEU A 123 -0.48 -11.43 4.79
N MET A 124 0.29 -10.35 5.00
CA MET A 124 1.63 -10.22 4.43
C MET A 124 2.67 -11.12 5.11
N ILE A 125 2.47 -11.51 6.37
CA ILE A 125 3.35 -12.43 7.08
C ILE A 125 2.87 -13.87 6.85
N PHE A 126 1.57 -14.08 6.99
CA PHE A 126 0.93 -15.38 6.88
C PHE A 126 -0.34 -15.28 6.01
N PRO A 127 -0.25 -15.60 4.71
CA PRO A 127 -1.35 -15.45 3.75
C PRO A 127 -2.42 -16.53 3.93
N HIS A 128 -3.15 -16.48 5.04
CA HIS A 128 -4.24 -17.40 5.35
C HIS A 128 -5.22 -16.81 6.37
N PRO A 129 -6.55 -16.98 6.16
CA PRO A 129 -7.20 -17.45 4.94
C PRO A 129 -7.10 -16.42 3.83
N LEU A 130 -7.12 -16.86 2.57
CA LEU A 130 -7.27 -16.02 1.39
C LEU A 130 -8.65 -16.27 0.81
N THR A 131 -9.40 -15.18 0.57
CA THR A 131 -10.76 -15.24 0.00
C THR A 131 -10.89 -14.25 -1.15
N ILE A 132 -11.83 -14.47 -2.05
CA ILE A 132 -12.08 -13.55 -3.16
C ILE A 132 -12.64 -12.21 -2.66
N ASP A 133 -13.47 -12.30 -1.63
CA ASP A 133 -14.11 -11.15 -1.01
C ASP A 133 -14.29 -11.36 0.49
N TYR A 134 -14.19 -10.28 1.27
CA TYR A 134 -14.36 -10.28 2.73
C TYR A 134 -15.75 -9.82 3.18
N TYR A 135 -16.73 -10.05 2.33
CA TYR A 135 -18.13 -9.69 2.55
C TYR A 135 -19.00 -10.96 2.73
N PRO A 136 -20.11 -10.93 3.50
CA PRO A 136 -20.56 -9.83 4.34
C PRO A 136 -20.00 -9.85 5.78
N TYR A 137 -19.49 -10.98 6.31
CA TYR A 137 -19.15 -11.13 7.74
C TYR A 137 -17.80 -11.78 8.02
N HIS A 138 -16.92 -11.85 7.02
CA HIS A 138 -15.57 -12.37 7.22
C HIS A 138 -14.71 -11.47 8.13
N ILE A 139 -15.02 -10.17 8.17
CA ILE A 139 -14.43 -9.22 9.10
C ILE A 139 -15.45 -8.97 10.20
N PRO A 140 -15.14 -9.32 11.47
CA PRO A 140 -16.02 -9.02 12.58
C PRO A 140 -16.07 -7.51 12.84
N LEU A 141 -17.25 -7.04 13.23
CA LEU A 141 -17.41 -5.68 13.73
C LEU A 141 -16.70 -5.55 15.08
N VAL A 142 -15.74 -4.62 15.16
CA VAL A 142 -14.89 -4.47 16.33
C VAL A 142 -15.28 -3.23 17.10
N LYS A 143 -15.69 -3.42 18.38
CA LYS A 143 -16.01 -2.32 19.30
C LYS A 143 -14.74 -1.76 19.94
N LEU A 144 -14.81 -0.52 20.42
CA LEU A 144 -13.67 0.13 21.08
C LEU A 144 -13.18 -0.66 22.33
N THR A 145 -14.08 -1.38 22.99
CA THR A 145 -13.76 -2.23 24.15
C THR A 145 -13.11 -3.56 23.77
N ASP A 146 -13.08 -3.90 22.51
CA ASP A 146 -12.45 -5.13 22.01
C ASP A 146 -10.93 -4.96 21.97
N LEU A 147 -10.21 -5.87 22.62
CA LEU A 147 -8.75 -5.89 22.65
C LEU A 147 -8.13 -5.88 21.23
N ARG A 148 -8.78 -6.52 20.26
CA ARG A 148 -8.32 -6.54 18.87
C ARG A 148 -8.24 -5.14 18.27
N GLY A 149 -9.26 -4.30 18.53
CA GLY A 149 -9.28 -2.91 18.08
C GLY A 149 -8.21 -2.06 18.77
N ILE A 150 -8.11 -2.19 20.09
CA ILE A 150 -7.13 -1.44 20.89
C ILE A 150 -5.70 -1.79 20.43
N PHE A 151 -5.35 -3.07 20.34
CA PHE A 151 -4.01 -3.48 19.86
C PHE A 151 -3.73 -3.00 18.43
N SER A 152 -4.73 -3.07 17.55
CA SER A 152 -4.59 -2.60 16.18
C SER A 152 -4.30 -1.09 16.12
N PHE A 153 -5.01 -0.30 16.88
CA PHE A 153 -4.75 1.13 16.99
C PHE A 153 -3.35 1.42 17.54
N LEU A 154 -2.95 0.74 18.62
CA LEU A 154 -1.63 0.91 19.24
C LEU A 154 -0.48 0.53 18.30
N ILE A 155 -0.63 -0.49 17.45
CA ILE A 155 0.36 -0.87 16.44
C ILE A 155 0.57 0.29 15.46
N TYR A 156 -0.50 0.83 14.87
CA TYR A 156 -0.38 1.92 13.90
C TYR A 156 0.04 3.24 14.54
N LEU A 157 -0.38 3.51 15.77
CA LEU A 157 0.12 4.65 16.56
C LEU A 157 1.63 4.51 16.80
N GLY A 158 2.09 3.35 17.23
CA GLY A 158 3.52 3.07 17.44
C GLY A 158 4.33 3.21 16.16
N LEU A 159 3.85 2.68 15.03
CA LEU A 159 4.46 2.84 13.71
C LEU A 159 4.54 4.32 13.32
N SER A 160 3.46 5.08 13.53
CA SER A 160 3.42 6.52 13.21
C SER A 160 4.41 7.32 14.06
N VAL A 161 4.43 7.10 15.37
CA VAL A 161 5.39 7.73 16.28
C VAL A 161 6.83 7.37 15.90
N PHE A 162 7.10 6.10 15.58
CA PHE A 162 8.42 5.65 15.13
C PHE A 162 8.85 6.37 13.84
N ILE A 163 7.96 6.45 12.85
CA ILE A 163 8.21 7.15 11.59
C ILE A 163 8.53 8.62 11.84
N ILE A 164 7.70 9.33 12.60
CA ILE A 164 7.88 10.76 12.89
C ILE A 164 9.22 11.02 13.56
N ARG A 165 9.56 10.24 14.60
CA ARG A 165 10.82 10.40 15.35
C ARG A 165 12.06 10.12 14.49
N ASN A 166 11.98 9.22 13.51
CA ASN A 166 13.11 8.80 12.70
C ASN A 166 13.08 9.36 11.27
N PHE A 167 12.10 10.19 10.91
CA PHE A 167 11.92 10.70 9.55
C PHE A 167 13.17 11.40 9.01
N LYS A 168 13.78 12.26 9.84
CA LYS A 168 14.98 13.01 9.47
C LYS A 168 16.22 12.15 9.27
N LYS A 169 16.24 10.92 9.78
CA LYS A 169 17.35 9.98 9.61
C LYS A 169 17.43 9.40 8.19
N LYS A 170 16.39 9.59 7.38
CA LYS A 170 16.29 9.12 5.98
C LYS A 170 16.67 7.63 5.81
N SER A 171 16.33 6.78 6.78
CA SER A 171 16.66 5.36 6.69
C SER A 171 15.73 4.64 5.70
N ILE A 172 16.26 3.62 5.03
CA ILE A 172 15.48 2.75 4.13
C ILE A 172 14.29 2.13 4.87
N PHE A 173 14.46 1.79 6.14
CA PHE A 173 13.38 1.23 6.95
C PHE A 173 12.20 2.21 7.13
N VAL A 174 12.49 3.48 7.44
CA VAL A 174 11.44 4.51 7.56
C VAL A 174 10.77 4.75 6.21
N TYR A 175 11.54 4.79 5.12
CA TYR A 175 11.00 4.89 3.77
C TYR A 175 10.07 3.72 3.44
N SER A 176 10.46 2.50 3.80
CA SER A 176 9.67 1.29 3.57
C SER A 176 8.32 1.32 4.29
N LEU A 177 8.30 1.79 5.56
CA LEU A 177 7.07 1.96 6.32
C LEU A 177 6.17 3.05 5.72
N LEU A 178 6.75 4.16 5.28
CA LEU A 178 6.02 5.22 4.60
C LEU A 178 5.44 4.75 3.26
N LEU A 179 6.22 4.02 2.47
CA LEU A 179 5.75 3.41 1.23
C LEU A 179 4.55 2.50 1.49
N PHE A 180 4.64 1.64 2.51
CA PHE A 180 3.54 0.76 2.92
C PHE A 180 2.28 1.55 3.29
N ILE A 181 2.40 2.52 4.21
CA ILE A 181 1.25 3.28 4.72
C ILE A 181 0.63 4.15 3.63
N ILE A 182 1.44 4.88 2.85
CA ILE A 182 0.95 5.79 1.81
C ILE A 182 0.23 5.02 0.71
N THR A 183 0.80 3.90 0.25
CA THR A 183 0.15 3.13 -0.82
C THR A 183 -1.08 2.36 -0.35
N LEU A 184 -1.18 2.04 0.95
CA LEU A 184 -2.36 1.44 1.55
C LEU A 184 -3.47 2.48 1.86
N SER A 185 -3.12 3.76 2.01
CA SER A 185 -4.04 4.80 2.52
C SER A 185 -5.34 4.90 1.72
N ILE A 186 -5.29 4.78 0.39
CA ILE A 186 -6.47 4.83 -0.49
C ILE A 186 -7.41 3.64 -0.26
N ALA A 187 -6.85 2.47 0.05
CA ALA A 187 -7.62 1.25 0.28
C ALA A 187 -7.91 1.01 1.77
N SER A 188 -7.63 1.98 2.64
CA SER A 188 -7.73 1.84 4.09
C SER A 188 -9.13 2.11 4.65
N ASN A 189 -10.05 2.68 3.88
CA ASN A 189 -11.32 3.26 4.34
C ASN A 189 -11.17 4.44 5.33
N ILE A 190 -9.94 4.94 5.56
CA ILE A 190 -9.71 6.11 6.44
C ILE A 190 -10.06 7.41 5.72
N LEU A 191 -9.59 7.57 4.47
CA LEU A 191 -9.77 8.81 3.70
C LEU A 191 -11.17 8.89 3.10
N PHE A 192 -11.66 7.81 2.56
CA PHE A 192 -13.01 7.67 1.99
C PHE A 192 -13.41 6.18 1.97
N PRO A 193 -14.70 5.87 2.00
CA PRO A 193 -15.18 4.50 1.91
C PRO A 193 -14.91 3.94 0.51
N ILE A 194 -14.45 2.69 0.43
CA ILE A 194 -14.16 1.98 -0.82
C ILE A 194 -15.19 0.92 -1.18
N GLY A 195 -16.32 0.87 -0.46
CA GLY A 195 -17.40 -0.08 -0.69
C GLY A 195 -17.18 -1.49 -0.14
N VAL A 196 -16.00 -1.79 0.42
CA VAL A 196 -15.67 -3.09 1.04
C VAL A 196 -14.82 -2.88 2.29
N PHE A 197 -14.85 -3.84 3.24
CA PHE A 197 -13.97 -3.77 4.41
C PHE A 197 -12.50 -3.81 4.02
N MET A 198 -12.13 -4.78 3.21
CA MET A 198 -10.78 -5.00 2.71
C MET A 198 -10.80 -5.94 1.51
N ASN A 199 -9.68 -6.01 0.78
CA ASN A 199 -9.45 -7.04 -0.22
C ASN A 199 -7.94 -7.22 -0.43
N GLU A 200 -7.48 -8.46 -0.63
CA GLU A 200 -6.07 -8.80 -0.80
C GLU A 200 -5.41 -8.09 -1.99
N ARG A 201 -6.15 -7.86 -3.06
CA ARG A 201 -5.66 -7.15 -4.27
C ARG A 201 -5.21 -5.71 -3.99
N PHE A 202 -5.66 -5.11 -2.89
CA PHE A 202 -5.31 -3.72 -2.55
C PHE A 202 -3.91 -3.60 -1.96
N ILE A 203 -3.37 -4.66 -1.34
CA ILE A 203 -2.05 -4.62 -0.73
C ILE A 203 -0.90 -4.88 -1.72
N PHE A 204 -1.19 -5.12 -3.01
CA PHE A 204 -0.16 -5.44 -4.00
C PHE A 204 0.95 -4.39 -4.06
N ILE A 205 0.62 -3.09 -4.13
CA ILE A 205 1.64 -2.04 -4.17
C ILE A 205 2.27 -1.86 -2.77
N SER A 206 1.48 -1.95 -1.72
CA SER A 206 1.95 -1.81 -0.33
C SER A 206 2.91 -2.94 0.08
N SER A 207 2.78 -4.12 -0.53
CA SER A 207 3.70 -5.24 -0.29
C SER A 207 5.15 -4.92 -0.65
N LEU A 208 5.40 -3.96 -1.55
CA LEU A 208 6.76 -3.48 -1.83
C LEU A 208 7.39 -2.84 -0.60
N GLY A 209 6.61 -2.00 0.12
CA GLY A 209 7.08 -1.37 1.35
C GLY A 209 7.39 -2.42 2.42
N PHE A 210 6.49 -3.41 2.59
CA PHE A 210 6.71 -4.52 3.51
C PHE A 210 7.96 -5.34 3.13
N SER A 211 8.12 -5.69 1.87
CA SER A 211 9.27 -6.46 1.38
C SER A 211 10.58 -5.71 1.57
N LEU A 212 10.62 -4.40 1.32
CA LEU A 212 11.79 -3.57 1.57
C LEU A 212 12.14 -3.51 3.06
N ALA A 213 11.14 -3.39 3.95
CA ALA A 213 11.35 -3.41 5.40
C ALA A 213 11.91 -4.77 5.85
N PHE A 214 11.38 -5.86 5.31
CA PHE A 214 11.84 -7.22 5.61
C PHE A 214 13.28 -7.45 5.14
N ILE A 215 13.62 -7.06 3.91
CA ILE A 215 14.99 -7.16 3.39
C ILE A 215 15.96 -6.29 4.19
N TYR A 216 15.54 -5.06 4.55
CA TYR A 216 16.34 -4.20 5.43
C TYR A 216 16.62 -4.88 6.79
N PHE A 217 15.61 -5.52 7.39
CA PHE A 217 15.79 -6.29 8.61
C PHE A 217 16.85 -7.38 8.43
N LEU A 218 16.77 -8.15 7.34
CA LEU A 218 17.69 -9.25 7.06
C LEU A 218 19.14 -8.77 6.83
N ILE A 219 19.32 -7.64 6.13
CA ILE A 219 20.66 -7.18 5.71
C ILE A 219 21.30 -6.26 6.76
N GLU A 220 20.54 -5.41 7.44
CA GLU A 220 21.08 -4.37 8.31
C GLU A 220 20.94 -4.66 9.81
N ILE A 221 19.86 -5.35 10.21
CA ILE A 221 19.59 -5.60 11.63
C ILE A 221 20.08 -6.97 12.05
N MET A 222 19.80 -8.00 11.28
CA MET A 222 20.15 -9.38 11.63
C MET A 222 21.66 -9.60 11.82
N PRO A 223 22.59 -9.01 11.02
CA PRO A 223 24.02 -9.17 11.25
C PRO A 223 24.52 -8.56 12.57
N LYS A 224 23.79 -7.58 13.11
CA LYS A 224 24.10 -6.98 14.42
C LYS A 224 23.75 -7.91 15.58
N ILE A 225 22.78 -8.80 15.35
CA ILE A 225 22.31 -9.82 16.32
C ILE A 225 23.15 -11.08 16.16
N ILE A 226 23.34 -11.55 14.92
CA ILE A 226 24.08 -12.78 14.60
C ILE A 226 25.48 -12.40 14.13
N LYS A 227 26.44 -12.30 15.06
CA LYS A 227 27.80 -11.88 14.75
C LYS A 227 28.62 -12.91 13.95
N ASN A 228 28.28 -14.20 14.07
CA ASN A 228 28.97 -15.24 13.32
C ASN A 228 28.52 -15.22 11.86
N LYS A 229 29.45 -14.90 10.95
CA LYS A 229 29.17 -14.74 9.51
C LYS A 229 28.59 -16.00 8.86
N LYS A 230 29.07 -17.20 9.23
CA LYS A 230 28.54 -18.46 8.67
C LYS A 230 27.10 -18.71 9.14
N VAL A 231 26.82 -18.48 10.43
CA VAL A 231 25.49 -18.63 11.01
C VAL A 231 24.53 -17.60 10.38
N TYR A 232 24.96 -16.35 10.24
CA TYR A 232 24.18 -15.30 9.58
C TYR A 232 23.81 -15.69 8.14
N GLN A 233 24.80 -16.12 7.34
CA GLN A 233 24.55 -16.51 5.95
C GLN A 233 23.58 -17.71 5.85
N ALA A 234 23.77 -18.73 6.69
CA ALA A 234 22.88 -19.88 6.75
C ALA A 234 21.44 -19.47 7.14
N THR A 235 21.30 -18.62 8.19
CA THR A 235 20.00 -18.15 8.65
C THR A 235 19.31 -17.29 7.58
N PHE A 236 20.04 -16.37 6.94
CA PHE A 236 19.54 -15.53 5.85
C PHE A 236 19.00 -16.40 4.70
N LEU A 237 19.81 -17.33 4.22
CA LEU A 237 19.42 -18.22 3.13
C LEU A 237 18.23 -19.09 3.51
N SER A 238 18.24 -19.67 4.70
CA SER A 238 17.13 -20.50 5.20
C SER A 238 15.83 -19.71 5.30
N MET A 239 15.86 -18.48 5.83
CA MET A 239 14.67 -17.63 5.90
C MET A 239 14.12 -17.29 4.51
N MET A 240 14.99 -16.92 3.57
CA MET A 240 14.59 -16.65 2.18
C MET A 240 13.98 -17.87 1.51
N MET A 241 14.59 -19.06 1.70
CA MET A 241 14.07 -20.32 1.15
C MET A 241 12.71 -20.69 1.77
N ILE A 242 12.56 -20.55 3.09
CA ILE A 242 11.29 -20.84 3.79
C ILE A 242 10.19 -19.92 3.27
N VAL A 243 10.45 -18.62 3.20
CA VAL A 243 9.47 -17.65 2.67
C VAL A 243 9.10 -18.01 1.23
N PHE A 244 10.08 -18.24 0.36
CA PHE A 244 9.85 -18.61 -1.03
C PHE A 244 9.00 -19.88 -1.16
N LEU A 245 9.35 -20.95 -0.43
CA LEU A 245 8.64 -22.23 -0.47
C LEU A 245 7.19 -22.08 0.05
N LEU A 246 7.00 -21.44 1.20
CA LEU A 246 5.67 -21.27 1.80
C LEU A 246 4.74 -20.45 0.88
N TYR A 247 5.24 -19.33 0.33
CA TYR A 247 4.45 -18.54 -0.60
C TYR A 247 4.19 -19.25 -1.93
N SER A 248 5.16 -20.00 -2.45
CA SER A 248 4.98 -20.80 -3.67
C SER A 248 3.90 -21.87 -3.48
N VAL A 249 3.99 -22.65 -2.39
CA VAL A 249 2.99 -23.68 -2.06
C VAL A 249 1.60 -23.03 -1.91
N LYS A 250 1.52 -21.90 -1.19
CA LYS A 250 0.25 -21.20 -1.01
C LYS A 250 -0.32 -20.67 -2.32
N THR A 251 0.52 -20.11 -3.20
CA THR A 251 0.11 -19.62 -4.53
C THR A 251 -0.41 -20.77 -5.39
N ILE A 252 0.33 -21.89 -5.48
CA ILE A 252 -0.07 -23.06 -6.27
C ILE A 252 -1.40 -23.62 -5.75
N SER A 253 -1.55 -23.76 -4.43
CA SER A 253 -2.80 -24.26 -3.84
C SER A 253 -3.98 -23.31 -4.11
N ARG A 254 -3.75 -22.00 -4.05
CA ARG A 254 -4.81 -20.98 -4.29
C ARG A 254 -5.22 -20.90 -5.77
N ASN A 255 -4.29 -21.16 -6.70
CA ASN A 255 -4.61 -21.16 -8.13
C ASN A 255 -5.72 -22.14 -8.49
N ARG A 256 -5.87 -23.24 -7.75
CA ARG A 256 -6.97 -24.19 -7.94
C ARG A 256 -8.36 -23.59 -7.69
N ALA A 257 -8.47 -22.58 -6.84
CA ALA A 257 -9.73 -21.89 -6.61
C ALA A 257 -10.21 -21.09 -7.84
N TRP A 258 -9.28 -20.68 -8.72
CA TRP A 258 -9.59 -19.93 -9.95
C TRP A 258 -10.01 -20.80 -11.14
N GLU A 259 -10.10 -22.12 -10.95
CA GLU A 259 -10.48 -23.06 -12.02
C GLU A 259 -11.92 -22.87 -12.50
N SER A 260 -12.83 -22.47 -11.59
CA SER A 260 -14.22 -22.17 -11.94
C SER A 260 -14.80 -21.11 -10.98
N SER A 261 -15.81 -20.36 -11.47
CA SER A 261 -16.52 -19.39 -10.64
C SER A 261 -17.16 -20.04 -9.41
N PHE A 262 -17.69 -21.26 -9.56
CA PHE A 262 -18.27 -21.99 -8.43
C PHE A 262 -17.22 -22.27 -7.33
N LYS A 263 -16.05 -22.83 -7.69
CA LYS A 263 -14.97 -23.08 -6.73
C LYS A 263 -14.45 -21.79 -6.08
N LEU A 264 -14.43 -20.72 -6.87
CA LEU A 264 -13.93 -19.43 -6.41
C LEU A 264 -14.80 -18.80 -5.30
N PHE A 265 -16.12 -18.92 -5.42
CA PHE A 265 -17.06 -18.36 -4.46
C PHE A 265 -17.45 -19.30 -3.31
N THR A 266 -17.08 -20.61 -3.39
CA THR A 266 -17.37 -21.58 -2.32
C THR A 266 -16.14 -21.90 -1.45
N ASN A 267 -14.94 -21.46 -1.83
CA ASN A 267 -13.70 -21.51 -1.04
C ASN A 267 -13.36 -20.17 -0.40
#